data_9754f13417799d7f59eba6c3231ceb7d
#
_entry.id   9754f13417799d7f59eba6c3231ceb7d
#
_cell.length_a   1.000
_cell.length_b   1.000
_cell.length_c   1.000
_cell.angle_alpha   90.00
_cell.angle_beta   90.00
_cell.angle_gamma   90.00
#
_symmetry.space_group_name_H-M   'P 1'
#
loop_
_entity.id
_entity.type
_entity.pdbx_description
1 polymer ?
#
loop_
_entity_poly.entity_id
_entity_poly.type
_entity_poly.pdbx_seq_one_letter_code
_entity_poly.pdbx_strand_id
1 'polypeptide(L)'
;MKKLLSIIVLGSFLTGCVAVGNQTLEIENKISDPKVIAVNVNTGGPWMREIERRLKKAGFKVLRSGSVNEAIEVSGKKIIKYNEASTRYFLRIDAQAPTTFAYRCFGGGFNFDYFYADLIDIQSNETVASIESRGYSEGCQPLAGKIYTNTTKMVVSSWE
;
A
#
# COMPACT_ATOMS: atom_id res chain seq x y z
N MET A 1 11.79 -53.29 -42.76
CA MET A 1 11.48 -51.87 -42.95
C MET A 1 10.75 -51.38 -41.68
N LYS A 2 11.50 -50.80 -40.79
CA LYS A 2 10.97 -50.32 -39.50
C LYS A 2 10.60 -48.84 -39.63
N LYS A 3 9.33 -48.51 -39.57
CA LYS A 3 8.86 -47.11 -39.50
C LYS A 3 8.96 -46.61 -38.08
N LEU A 4 9.94 -45.75 -37.80
CA LEU A 4 10.02 -45.00 -36.57
C LEU A 4 8.95 -43.93 -36.57
N LEU A 5 7.98 -44.07 -35.71
CA LEU A 5 6.99 -43.05 -35.45
C LEU A 5 7.58 -42.06 -34.41
N SER A 6 8.01 -40.89 -34.89
CA SER A 6 8.55 -39.82 -34.05
C SER A 6 7.37 -39.07 -33.45
N ILE A 7 7.05 -39.32 -32.19
CA ILE A 7 6.06 -38.57 -31.43
C ILE A 7 6.74 -37.28 -30.96
N ILE A 8 6.46 -36.20 -31.64
CA ILE A 8 6.82 -34.86 -31.18
C ILE A 8 5.80 -34.46 -30.09
N VAL A 9 6.21 -34.63 -28.85
CA VAL A 9 5.47 -34.06 -27.72
C VAL A 9 5.72 -32.55 -27.72
N LEU A 10 4.78 -31.83 -28.29
CA LEU A 10 4.75 -30.38 -28.26
C LEU A 10 4.31 -29.94 -26.87
N GLY A 11 5.27 -29.83 -25.95
CA GLY A 11 5.06 -29.29 -24.60
C GLY A 11 4.69 -27.83 -24.68
N SER A 12 3.39 -27.55 -24.66
CA SER A 12 2.87 -26.18 -24.50
C SER A 12 3.26 -25.66 -23.14
N PHE A 13 4.36 -24.95 -23.04
CA PHE A 13 4.65 -24.10 -21.88
C PHE A 13 3.63 -22.97 -21.84
N LEU A 14 2.54 -23.18 -21.15
CA LEU A 14 1.67 -22.10 -20.69
C LEU A 14 2.45 -21.27 -19.68
N THR A 15 3.31 -20.37 -20.17
CA THR A 15 3.83 -19.30 -19.35
C THR A 15 2.65 -18.39 -19.02
N GLY A 16 2.00 -18.69 -17.90
CA GLY A 16 1.03 -17.78 -17.32
C GLY A 16 1.72 -16.44 -17.10
N CYS A 17 1.41 -15.43 -17.88
CA CYS A 17 1.76 -14.05 -17.58
C CYS A 17 1.08 -13.71 -16.26
N VAL A 18 1.79 -13.88 -15.15
CA VAL A 18 1.44 -13.21 -13.90
C VAL A 18 1.62 -11.72 -14.22
N ALA A 19 0.51 -11.01 -14.35
CA ALA A 19 0.52 -9.56 -14.48
C ALA A 19 1.03 -8.99 -13.14
N VAL A 20 2.35 -8.92 -13.02
CA VAL A 20 3.00 -8.14 -11.97
C VAL A 20 2.73 -6.68 -12.34
N GLY A 21 1.82 -6.04 -11.62
CA GLY A 21 1.57 -4.62 -11.79
C GLY A 21 2.89 -3.86 -11.64
N ASN A 22 3.11 -2.87 -12.50
CA ASN A 22 4.30 -2.02 -12.44
C ASN A 22 4.38 -1.43 -11.04
N GLN A 23 5.52 -1.66 -10.38
CA GLN A 23 5.81 -1.11 -9.07
C GLN A 23 6.99 -0.18 -9.26
N THR A 24 6.74 1.11 -9.09
CA THR A 24 7.79 2.12 -9.05
C THR A 24 8.07 2.38 -7.58
N LEU A 25 9.30 2.14 -7.15
CA LEU A 25 9.78 2.45 -5.81
C LEU A 25 10.82 3.57 -5.96
N GLU A 26 10.43 4.77 -5.59
CA GLU A 26 11.31 5.92 -5.55
C GLU A 26 11.60 6.26 -4.08
N ILE A 27 12.87 6.20 -3.69
CA ILE A 27 13.34 6.58 -2.36
C ILE A 27 14.48 7.57 -2.57
N GLU A 28 14.21 8.84 -2.28
CA GLU A 28 15.20 9.89 -2.52
C GLU A 28 16.20 10.06 -1.35
N ASN A 29 15.71 9.96 -0.11
CA ASN A 29 16.52 10.21 1.08
C ASN A 29 16.17 9.28 2.23
N LYS A 30 17.14 8.95 3.07
CA LYS A 30 16.96 8.18 4.29
C LYS A 30 16.48 9.08 5.44
N ILE A 31 15.47 8.62 6.16
CA ILE A 31 14.89 9.29 7.31
C ILE A 31 15.61 8.84 8.57
N SER A 32 16.15 9.78 9.34
CA SER A 32 16.79 9.53 10.65
C SER A 32 15.88 9.76 11.85
N ASP A 33 14.69 10.32 11.61
CA ASP A 33 13.69 10.60 12.66
C ASP A 33 13.12 9.31 13.28
N PRO A 34 12.50 9.38 14.47
CA PRO A 34 11.81 8.25 15.07
C PRO A 34 10.76 7.64 14.12
N LYS A 35 10.59 6.32 14.16
CA LYS A 35 9.61 5.58 13.35
C LYS A 35 8.16 5.90 13.78
N VAL A 36 7.71 7.13 13.54
CA VAL A 36 6.35 7.61 13.80
C VAL A 36 5.74 8.08 12.49
N ILE A 37 4.57 7.54 12.16
CA ILE A 37 3.88 7.82 10.91
C ILE A 37 2.38 7.96 11.12
N ALA A 38 1.76 8.95 10.47
CA ALA A 38 0.31 9.02 10.37
C ALA A 38 -0.15 8.31 9.08
N VAL A 39 -1.30 7.67 9.15
CA VAL A 39 -1.91 6.98 8.00
C VAL A 39 -3.30 7.57 7.74
N ASN A 40 -3.63 7.81 6.47
CA ASN A 40 -4.95 8.30 6.09
C ASN A 40 -6.04 7.28 6.43
N VAL A 41 -7.06 7.71 7.16
CA VAL A 41 -8.19 6.85 7.58
C VAL A 41 -9.40 6.99 6.64
N ASN A 42 -9.45 8.04 5.83
CA ASN A 42 -10.65 8.41 5.07
C ASN A 42 -10.99 7.47 3.91
N THR A 43 -10.02 6.72 3.41
CA THR A 43 -10.22 5.69 2.38
C THR A 43 -10.36 4.28 2.96
N GLY A 44 -10.55 4.18 4.27
CA GLY A 44 -10.42 3.02 5.13
C GLY A 44 -11.26 1.80 4.80
N GLY A 45 -10.93 1.12 3.71
CA GLY A 45 -11.36 -0.25 3.50
C GLY A 45 -10.70 -1.20 4.53
N PRO A 46 -11.23 -2.42 4.67
CA PRO A 46 -10.66 -3.43 5.58
C PRO A 46 -9.17 -3.72 5.36
N TRP A 47 -8.67 -3.48 4.15
CA TRP A 47 -7.28 -3.63 3.73
C TRP A 47 -6.33 -2.63 4.40
N MET A 48 -6.81 -1.45 4.82
CA MET A 48 -6.00 -0.46 5.54
C MET A 48 -5.49 -1.01 6.88
N ARG A 49 -6.31 -1.79 7.58
CA ARG A 49 -5.92 -2.42 8.85
C ARG A 49 -4.73 -3.37 8.69
N GLU A 50 -4.63 -4.02 7.54
CA GLU A 50 -3.50 -4.91 7.24
C GLU A 50 -2.21 -4.11 7.08
N ILE A 51 -2.25 -2.96 6.40
CA ILE A 51 -1.10 -2.07 6.27
C ILE A 51 -0.69 -1.52 7.65
N GLU A 52 -1.64 -1.00 8.44
CA GLU A 52 -1.36 -0.56 9.81
C GLU A 52 -0.70 -1.66 10.67
N ARG A 53 -1.23 -2.88 10.58
CA ARG A 53 -0.70 -4.04 11.32
C ARG A 53 0.75 -4.35 10.93
N ARG A 54 1.06 -4.31 9.63
CA ARG A 54 2.40 -4.57 9.10
C ARG A 54 3.39 -3.48 9.51
N LEU A 55 2.99 -2.21 9.45
CA LEU A 55 3.81 -1.10 9.90
C LEU A 55 4.12 -1.19 11.40
N LYS A 56 3.11 -1.50 12.23
CA LYS A 56 3.32 -1.72 13.67
C LYS A 56 4.28 -2.89 13.93
N LYS A 57 4.15 -4.00 13.17
CA LYS A 57 5.09 -5.13 13.25
C LYS A 57 6.51 -4.75 12.85
N ALA A 58 6.68 -3.79 11.95
CA ALA A 58 7.96 -3.24 11.55
C ALA A 58 8.52 -2.18 12.52
N GLY A 59 7.88 -1.98 13.68
CA GLY A 59 8.35 -1.09 14.74
C GLY A 59 7.86 0.35 14.64
N PHE A 60 6.91 0.65 13.77
CA PHE A 60 6.35 1.99 13.66
C PHE A 60 5.27 2.26 14.70
N LYS A 61 5.32 3.47 15.29
CA LYS A 61 4.16 4.06 15.97
C LYS A 61 3.24 4.63 14.90
N VAL A 62 2.11 3.93 14.66
CA VAL A 62 1.12 4.35 13.66
C VAL A 62 0.04 5.18 14.31
N LEU A 63 -0.08 6.43 13.88
CA LEU A 63 -1.13 7.35 14.27
C LEU A 63 -2.19 7.35 13.15
N ARG A 64 -3.44 7.56 13.53
CA ARG A 64 -4.51 7.79 12.56
C ARG A 64 -4.65 9.30 12.39
N SER A 65 -4.52 9.80 11.16
CA SER A 65 -4.98 11.13 10.89
C SER A 65 -6.49 11.14 11.12
N GLY A 66 -6.97 11.96 12.03
CA GLY A 66 -8.40 12.18 12.21
C GLY A 66 -9.02 12.61 10.88
N SER A 67 -10.34 12.51 10.76
CA SER A 67 -11.07 12.93 9.56
C SER A 67 -10.64 14.35 9.17
N VAL A 68 -10.62 14.63 7.86
CA VAL A 68 -10.26 15.91 7.24
C VAL A 68 -11.12 17.10 7.73
N ASN A 69 -12.14 16.86 8.51
CA ASN A 69 -12.85 17.89 9.24
C ASN A 69 -11.96 18.41 10.37
N GLU A 70 -10.99 19.25 10.02
CA GLU A 70 -10.35 20.14 10.97
C GLU A 70 -11.43 21.00 11.61
N ALA A 71 -11.80 20.69 12.84
CA ALA A 71 -12.58 21.61 13.64
C ALA A 71 -11.63 22.74 14.05
N ILE A 72 -11.65 23.81 13.29
CA ILE A 72 -10.94 25.04 13.64
C ILE A 72 -11.87 25.83 14.56
N GLU A 73 -11.59 25.83 15.84
CA GLU A 73 -12.24 26.74 16.78
C GLU A 73 -11.40 27.99 16.89
N VAL A 74 -11.95 29.10 16.41
CA VAL A 74 -11.34 30.43 16.56
C VAL A 74 -11.94 31.09 17.80
N SER A 75 -11.23 31.06 18.91
CA SER A 75 -11.59 31.79 20.13
C SER A 75 -10.63 32.98 20.32
N GLY A 76 -11.03 34.13 19.87
CA GLY A 76 -10.20 35.35 19.91
C GLY A 76 -8.94 35.24 19.05
N LYS A 77 -7.75 35.37 19.67
CA LYS A 77 -6.44 35.20 18.98
C LYS A 77 -5.92 33.76 19.01
N LYS A 78 -6.63 32.83 19.62
CA LYS A 78 -6.19 31.44 19.77
C LYS A 78 -6.89 30.57 18.73
N ILE A 79 -6.11 29.97 17.86
CA ILE A 79 -6.55 28.92 16.92
C ILE A 79 -6.26 27.58 17.57
N ILE A 80 -7.30 26.80 17.86
CA ILE A 80 -7.15 25.44 18.37
C ILE A 80 -7.46 24.49 17.22
N LYS A 81 -6.45 23.75 16.79
CA LYS A 81 -6.62 22.67 15.82
C LYS A 81 -6.83 21.36 16.56
N TYR A 82 -7.97 20.71 16.32
CA TYR A 82 -8.27 19.39 16.86
C TYR A 82 -7.85 18.33 15.84
N ASN A 83 -7.30 17.21 16.32
CA ASN A 83 -6.89 16.03 15.56
C ASN A 83 -5.66 16.21 14.63
N GLU A 84 -4.78 17.15 14.91
CA GLU A 84 -3.46 17.13 14.30
C GLU A 84 -2.72 15.85 14.76
N ALA A 85 -2.47 14.92 13.84
CA ALA A 85 -1.50 13.88 14.10
C ALA A 85 -0.14 14.57 14.25
N SER A 86 0.40 14.60 15.49
CA SER A 86 1.70 15.20 15.78
C SER A 86 2.81 14.31 15.22
N THR A 87 2.94 14.27 13.90
CA THR A 87 3.98 13.53 13.19
C THR A 87 4.43 14.29 11.95
N ARG A 88 5.70 14.16 11.63
CA ARG A 88 6.29 14.74 10.42
C ARG A 88 5.92 13.96 9.16
N TYR A 89 5.74 12.64 9.27
CA TYR A 89 5.54 11.78 8.11
C TYR A 89 4.12 11.26 8.02
N PHE A 90 3.57 11.31 6.81
CA PHE A 90 2.21 10.92 6.50
C PHE A 90 2.18 9.94 5.33
N LEU A 91 1.59 8.76 5.54
CA LEU A 91 1.33 7.81 4.47
C LEU A 91 -0.07 8.06 3.91
N ARG A 92 -0.11 8.67 2.73
CA ARG A 92 -1.33 8.85 1.96
C ARG A 92 -1.53 7.60 1.11
N ILE A 93 -2.69 6.99 1.23
CA ILE A 93 -3.07 5.87 0.37
C ILE A 93 -4.35 6.24 -0.35
N ASP A 94 -4.31 6.15 -1.67
CA ASP A 94 -5.45 6.27 -2.55
C ASP A 94 -5.60 4.95 -3.31
N ALA A 95 -6.71 4.26 -3.10
CA ALA A 95 -6.90 2.94 -3.64
C ALA A 95 -8.38 2.65 -3.90
N GLN A 96 -8.65 2.00 -4.99
CA GLN A 96 -9.97 1.52 -5.33
C GLN A 96 -9.95 0.00 -5.48
N ALA A 97 -10.72 -0.66 -4.63
CA ALA A 97 -11.07 -2.05 -4.79
C ALA A 97 -12.59 -2.15 -4.84
N PRO A 98 -13.16 -2.80 -5.84
CA PRO A 98 -14.60 -3.01 -5.88
C PRO A 98 -15.08 -3.71 -4.61
N THR A 99 -16.11 -3.15 -3.96
CA THR A 99 -16.60 -3.64 -2.67
C THR A 99 -17.51 -4.85 -2.78
N THR A 100 -17.91 -5.24 -3.99
CA THR A 100 -18.76 -6.38 -4.23
C THR A 100 -18.04 -7.68 -3.87
N PHE A 101 -18.80 -8.64 -3.35
CA PHE A 101 -18.28 -9.95 -2.94
C PHE A 101 -17.47 -10.66 -4.04
N ALA A 102 -17.81 -10.41 -5.32
CA ALA A 102 -17.11 -10.98 -6.48
C ALA A 102 -15.63 -10.57 -6.60
N TYR A 103 -15.22 -9.48 -5.97
CA TYR A 103 -13.84 -8.95 -6.04
C TYR A 103 -13.03 -9.18 -4.76
N ARG A 104 -13.65 -9.77 -3.75
CA ARG A 104 -12.95 -10.21 -2.54
C ARG A 104 -12.45 -11.63 -2.75
N CYS A 105 -11.17 -11.83 -2.50
CA CYS A 105 -10.57 -13.15 -2.57
C CYS A 105 -10.96 -14.00 -1.35
N PHE A 106 -11.11 -15.30 -1.51
CA PHE A 106 -11.44 -16.22 -0.42
C PHE A 106 -10.48 -16.16 0.77
N GLY A 107 -9.22 -15.80 0.55
CA GLY A 107 -8.19 -15.60 1.57
C GLY A 107 -8.18 -14.20 2.21
N GLY A 108 -9.22 -13.39 1.98
CA GLY A 108 -9.33 -12.04 2.57
C GLY A 108 -8.56 -10.95 1.84
N GLY A 109 -7.95 -11.24 0.70
CA GLY A 109 -7.31 -10.27 -0.18
C GLY A 109 -8.31 -9.49 -1.03
N PHE A 110 -7.79 -8.54 -1.80
CA PHE A 110 -8.56 -7.65 -2.67
C PHE A 110 -7.92 -7.57 -4.04
N ASN A 111 -8.75 -7.39 -5.07
CA ASN A 111 -8.31 -7.02 -6.40
C ASN A 111 -8.48 -5.50 -6.54
N PHE A 112 -7.39 -4.78 -6.68
CA PHE A 112 -7.37 -3.32 -6.80
C PHE A 112 -7.38 -2.89 -8.25
N ASP A 113 -8.27 -1.97 -8.61
CA ASP A 113 -8.24 -1.28 -9.90
C ASP A 113 -7.01 -0.39 -9.97
N TYR A 114 -6.72 0.31 -8.87
CA TYR A 114 -5.48 1.04 -8.63
C TYR A 114 -5.18 1.10 -7.12
N PHE A 115 -3.91 1.26 -6.81
CA PHE A 115 -3.39 1.41 -5.46
C PHE A 115 -2.15 2.31 -5.51
N TYR A 116 -2.27 3.52 -4.98
CA TYR A 116 -1.19 4.48 -4.81
C TYR A 116 -0.89 4.65 -3.33
N ALA A 117 0.38 4.68 -2.98
CA ALA A 117 0.79 5.01 -1.63
C ALA A 117 2.00 5.95 -1.68
N ASP A 118 1.85 7.12 -1.09
CA ASP A 118 2.86 8.16 -1.00
C ASP A 118 3.25 8.40 0.45
N LEU A 119 4.53 8.32 0.75
CA LEU A 119 5.10 8.77 1.99
C LEU A 119 5.49 10.24 1.86
N ILE A 120 4.83 11.10 2.61
CA ILE A 120 4.96 12.55 2.51
C ILE A 120 5.63 13.08 3.79
N ASP A 121 6.66 13.91 3.63
CA ASP A 121 7.16 14.77 4.68
C ASP A 121 6.29 16.04 4.74
N ILE A 122 5.50 16.16 5.81
CA ILE A 122 4.56 17.28 5.98
C ILE A 122 5.29 18.61 6.15
N GLN A 123 6.51 18.58 6.68
CA GLN A 123 7.29 19.79 6.94
C GLN A 123 7.80 20.44 5.65
N SER A 124 8.31 19.64 4.71
CA SER A 124 8.75 20.12 3.39
C SER A 124 7.66 20.08 2.33
N ASN A 125 6.57 19.35 2.59
CA ASN A 125 5.50 19.02 1.64
C ASN A 125 6.01 18.25 0.40
N GLU A 126 7.03 17.42 0.60
CA GLU A 126 7.64 16.60 -0.45
C GLU A 126 7.25 15.13 -0.31
N THR A 127 7.14 14.44 -1.42
CA THR A 127 7.00 12.98 -1.45
C THR A 127 8.38 12.36 -1.27
N VAL A 128 8.57 11.64 -0.17
CA VAL A 128 9.84 10.95 0.17
C VAL A 128 9.96 9.63 -0.56
N ALA A 129 8.86 8.93 -0.71
CA ALA A 129 8.79 7.66 -1.42
C ALA A 129 7.37 7.42 -1.91
N SER A 130 7.23 6.72 -3.04
CA SER A 130 5.94 6.36 -3.59
C SER A 130 5.92 4.96 -4.16
N ILE A 131 4.74 4.38 -4.25
CA ILE A 131 4.50 3.10 -4.93
C ILE A 131 3.16 3.13 -5.64
N GLU A 132 3.16 2.68 -6.88
CA GLU A 132 1.98 2.43 -7.68
C GLU A 132 1.82 0.92 -7.90
N SER A 133 0.61 0.42 -7.71
CA SER A 133 0.27 -0.99 -7.91
C SER A 133 -1.16 -1.14 -8.42
N ARG A 134 -1.46 -2.30 -9.00
CA ARG A 134 -2.80 -2.72 -9.40
C ARG A 134 -2.92 -4.23 -9.34
N GLY A 135 -4.14 -4.74 -9.33
CA GLY A 135 -4.41 -6.17 -9.33
C GLY A 135 -4.51 -6.76 -7.93
N TYR A 136 -4.15 -8.00 -7.79
CA TYR A 136 -4.40 -8.78 -6.58
C TYR A 136 -3.43 -8.46 -5.45
N SER A 137 -3.97 -8.28 -4.24
CA SER A 137 -3.16 -8.22 -3.02
C SER A 137 -2.85 -9.62 -2.48
N GLU A 138 -2.12 -9.66 -1.37
CA GLU A 138 -1.94 -10.89 -0.59
C GLU A 138 -3.31 -11.45 -0.15
N GLY A 139 -3.40 -12.76 -0.02
CA GLY A 139 -4.65 -13.45 0.31
C GLY A 139 -5.54 -13.76 -0.90
N CYS A 140 -5.09 -13.52 -2.12
CA CYS A 140 -5.81 -13.81 -3.36
C CYS A 140 -5.24 -15.05 -4.06
N GLN A 141 -5.26 -16.22 -3.43
CA GLN A 141 -4.76 -17.44 -4.06
C GLN A 141 -5.63 -17.87 -5.26
N PRO A 142 -5.05 -18.37 -6.38
CA PRO A 142 -3.63 -18.55 -6.65
C PRO A 142 -2.89 -17.30 -7.18
N LEU A 143 -3.58 -16.19 -7.37
CA LEU A 143 -3.07 -14.97 -8.01
C LEU A 143 -2.53 -13.93 -7.02
N ALA A 144 -2.12 -14.35 -5.83
CA ALA A 144 -1.69 -13.44 -4.77
C ALA A 144 -0.52 -12.54 -5.20
N GLY A 145 -0.76 -11.24 -5.16
CA GLY A 145 0.25 -10.20 -5.32
C GLY A 145 0.97 -9.85 -4.01
N LYS A 146 1.70 -8.74 -4.01
CA LYS A 146 2.51 -8.28 -2.87
C LYS A 146 2.27 -6.80 -2.52
N ILE A 147 1.08 -6.28 -2.78
CA ILE A 147 0.76 -4.85 -2.62
C ILE A 147 1.08 -4.37 -1.20
N TYR A 148 0.58 -5.06 -0.17
CA TYR A 148 0.82 -4.66 1.22
C TYR A 148 2.27 -4.85 1.65
N THR A 149 2.92 -5.94 1.20
CA THR A 149 4.34 -6.20 1.48
C THR A 149 5.20 -5.09 0.88
N ASN A 150 4.94 -4.71 -0.36
CA ASN A 150 5.74 -3.72 -1.05
C ASN A 150 5.52 -2.31 -0.49
N THR A 151 4.27 -1.95 -0.16
CA THR A 151 3.97 -0.69 0.55
C THR A 151 4.71 -0.62 1.90
N THR A 152 4.66 -1.71 2.67
CA THR A 152 5.37 -1.77 3.95
C THR A 152 6.88 -1.66 3.75
N LYS A 153 7.44 -2.36 2.76
CA LYS A 153 8.88 -2.27 2.43
C LYS A 153 9.29 -0.88 2.02
N MET A 154 8.51 -0.21 1.18
CA MET A 154 8.75 1.18 0.79
C MET A 154 8.91 2.06 2.03
N VAL A 155 7.94 2.02 2.95
CA VAL A 155 8.00 2.81 4.18
C VAL A 155 9.21 2.42 5.03
N VAL A 156 9.45 1.14 5.27
CA VAL A 156 10.59 0.66 6.07
C VAL A 156 11.93 1.11 5.48
N SER A 157 12.10 0.94 4.17
CA SER A 157 13.32 1.30 3.46
C SER A 157 13.61 2.81 3.45
N SER A 158 12.59 3.64 3.69
CA SER A 158 12.79 5.09 3.86
C SER A 158 13.46 5.44 5.20
N TRP A 159 13.47 4.55 6.21
CA TRP A 159 14.12 4.72 7.52
C TRP A 159 15.43 3.93 7.66
N GLU A 160 15.73 3.03 6.76
CA GLU A 160 16.95 2.20 6.73
C GLU A 160 17.95 2.72 5.68
#